data_98a33f51a5be0a37bfa9fa9f56a9bd83
#
_entry.id   98a33f51a5be0a37bfa9fa9f56a9bd83
#
_cell.length_a   1.000
_cell.length_b   1.000
_cell.length_c   1.000
_cell.angle_alpha   90.00
_cell.angle_beta   90.00
_cell.angle_gamma   90.00
#
_symmetry.space_group_name_H-M   'P 1'
#
loop_
_entity.id
_entity.type
_entity.pdbx_description
1 polymer ?
#
loop_
_entity_poly.entity_id
_entity_poly.type
_entity_poly.pdbx_seq_one_letter_code
_entity_poly.pdbx_strand_id
1 'polypeptide(L)'
;MNKVLNLLGLARRAGKVILGTDSVIKVLPTKQIKLIFVATDASDATYDKIDKKAYFYQVPIINKYSTEELSKALGIEVIKIIGISDLGFAKA
;
A
#
# COMPACT_ATOMS: atom_id res chain seq x y z
N MET A 1 8.86 -10.70 -12.51
CA MET A 1 8.33 -9.83 -11.44
C MET A 1 9.37 -9.73 -10.33
N ASN A 2 9.55 -8.56 -9.76
CA ASN A 2 10.57 -8.40 -8.73
C ASN A 2 10.10 -8.96 -7.37
N LYS A 3 11.04 -9.07 -6.44
CA LYS A 3 10.81 -9.67 -5.13
C LYS A 3 9.72 -8.92 -4.34
N VAL A 4 9.72 -7.59 -4.41
CA VAL A 4 8.75 -6.77 -3.67
C VAL A 4 7.32 -7.02 -4.18
N LEU A 5 7.14 -7.06 -5.50
CA LEU A 5 5.82 -7.31 -6.08
C LEU A 5 5.34 -8.74 -5.77
N ASN A 6 6.25 -9.71 -5.74
CA ASN A 6 5.90 -11.07 -5.33
C ASN A 6 5.43 -11.11 -3.88
N LEU A 7 6.10 -10.37 -2.99
CA LEU A 7 5.72 -10.30 -1.58
C LEU A 7 4.35 -9.64 -1.39
N LEU A 8 4.01 -8.64 -2.22
CA LEU A 8 2.67 -8.06 -2.18
C LEU A 8 1.59 -9.09 -2.47
N GLY A 9 1.79 -9.93 -3.47
CA GLY A 9 0.86 -11.01 -3.78
C GLY A 9 0.69 -11.98 -2.63
N LEU A 10 1.79 -12.34 -1.98
CA LEU A 10 1.77 -13.23 -0.82
C LEU A 10 1.06 -12.56 0.37
N ALA A 11 1.31 -11.28 0.60
CA ALA A 11 0.66 -10.53 1.69
C ALA A 11 -0.86 -10.49 1.50
N ARG A 12 -1.31 -10.32 0.26
CA ARG A 12 -2.75 -10.35 -0.03
C ARG A 12 -3.35 -11.70 0.29
N ARG A 13 -2.71 -12.77 -0.14
CA ARG A 13 -3.20 -14.14 0.14
C ARG A 13 -3.21 -14.44 1.63
N ALA A 14 -2.29 -13.86 2.38
CA ALA A 14 -2.24 -14.02 3.84
C ALA A 14 -3.22 -13.11 4.59
N GLY A 15 -3.96 -12.26 3.87
CA GLY A 15 -4.91 -11.34 4.50
C GLY A 15 -4.24 -10.17 5.23
N LYS A 16 -3.04 -9.80 4.81
CA LYS A 16 -2.23 -8.76 5.47
C LYS A 16 -2.18 -7.44 4.70
N VAL A 17 -3.15 -7.19 3.83
CA VAL A 17 -3.22 -5.95 3.06
C VAL A 17 -4.53 -5.21 3.34
N ILE A 18 -4.46 -3.88 3.27
CA ILE A 18 -5.61 -2.99 3.32
C ILE A 18 -5.66 -2.31 1.96
N LEU A 19 -6.77 -2.40 1.25
CA LEU A 19 -6.88 -1.96 -0.13
C LEU A 19 -7.68 -0.67 -0.27
N GLY A 20 -7.12 0.29 -0.99
CA GLY A 20 -7.81 1.52 -1.36
C GLY A 20 -7.58 2.66 -0.39
N THR A 21 -7.76 3.89 -0.90
CA THR A 21 -7.48 5.12 -0.18
C THR A 21 -8.29 5.24 1.12
N ASP A 22 -9.60 5.06 1.03
CA ASP A 22 -10.46 5.27 2.19
C ASP A 22 -10.22 4.25 3.28
N SER A 23 -10.01 2.99 2.90
CA SER A 23 -9.72 1.92 3.85
C SER A 23 -8.39 2.15 4.56
N VAL A 24 -7.36 2.55 3.81
CA VAL A 24 -6.04 2.83 4.40
C VAL A 24 -6.15 3.99 5.39
N ILE A 25 -6.82 5.07 5.03
CA ILE A 25 -6.99 6.23 5.91
C ILE A 25 -7.75 5.83 7.18
N LYS A 26 -8.79 5.03 7.03
CA LYS A 26 -9.60 4.58 8.16
C LYS A 26 -8.79 3.72 9.14
N VAL A 27 -7.90 2.89 8.63
CA VAL A 27 -7.14 1.93 9.46
C VAL A 27 -5.86 2.56 10.03
N LEU A 28 -5.30 3.60 9.40
CA LEU A 28 -4.05 4.23 9.88
C LEU A 28 -4.06 4.58 11.37
N PRO A 29 -5.13 5.18 11.93
CA PRO A 29 -5.14 5.50 13.36
C PRO A 29 -5.04 4.29 14.29
N THR A 30 -5.36 3.11 13.81
CA THR A 30 -5.29 1.89 14.63
C THR A 30 -3.86 1.38 14.79
N LYS A 31 -2.90 1.97 14.07
CA LYS A 31 -1.48 1.59 14.07
C LYS A 31 -1.23 0.18 13.51
N GLN A 32 -2.19 -0.38 12.79
CA GLN A 32 -2.02 -1.69 12.16
C GLN A 32 -1.22 -1.63 10.86
N ILE A 33 -1.24 -0.50 10.16
CA ILE A 33 -0.54 -0.37 8.89
C ILE A 33 0.93 -0.04 9.15
N LYS A 34 1.83 -0.84 8.56
CA LYS A 34 3.28 -0.72 8.75
C LYS A 34 3.99 -0.13 7.53
N LEU A 35 3.37 -0.18 6.37
CA LEU A 35 3.94 0.29 5.12
C LEU A 35 2.80 0.59 4.16
N ILE A 36 2.95 1.63 3.33
CA ILE A 36 1.96 1.98 2.31
C ILE A 36 2.63 2.01 0.95
N PHE A 37 1.98 1.39 -0.05
CA PHE A 37 2.36 1.53 -1.45
C PHE A 37 1.39 2.50 -2.12
N VAL A 38 1.94 3.52 -2.79
CA VAL A 38 1.16 4.48 -3.57
C VAL A 38 1.62 4.37 -5.02
N ALA A 39 0.69 4.17 -5.93
CA ALA A 39 1.03 4.08 -7.35
C ALA A 39 1.67 5.38 -7.85
N THR A 40 2.66 5.26 -8.72
CA THR A 40 3.35 6.43 -9.28
C THR A 40 2.42 7.32 -10.12
N ASP A 41 1.37 6.73 -10.66
CA ASP A 41 0.38 7.43 -11.48
C ASP A 41 -0.91 7.77 -10.71
N ALA A 42 -0.88 7.69 -9.38
CA ALA A 42 -1.98 8.20 -8.56
C ALA A 42 -2.03 9.72 -8.68
N SER A 43 -3.23 10.31 -8.55
CA SER A 43 -3.36 11.76 -8.63
C SER A 43 -2.61 12.46 -7.51
N ASP A 44 -2.19 13.71 -7.76
CA ASP A 44 -1.49 14.49 -6.74
C ASP A 44 -2.35 14.65 -5.49
N ALA A 45 -3.65 14.85 -5.66
CA ALA A 45 -4.58 14.98 -4.53
C ALA A 45 -4.61 13.71 -3.68
N THR A 46 -4.65 12.54 -4.32
CA THR A 46 -4.62 11.25 -3.62
C THR A 46 -3.29 11.05 -2.90
N TYR A 47 -2.18 11.32 -3.59
CA TYR A 47 -0.86 11.20 -2.98
C TYR A 47 -0.73 12.11 -1.75
N ASP A 48 -1.11 13.39 -1.88
CA ASP A 48 -1.00 14.34 -0.77
C ASP A 48 -1.84 13.90 0.43
N LYS A 49 -3.04 13.41 0.19
CA LYS A 49 -3.94 12.96 1.25
C LYS A 49 -3.34 11.81 2.03
N ILE A 50 -2.78 10.83 1.32
CA ILE A 50 -2.14 9.67 1.96
C ILE A 50 -0.83 10.10 2.63
N ASP A 51 -0.03 10.93 1.97
CA ASP A 51 1.26 11.36 2.49
C ASP A 51 1.13 12.09 3.83
N LYS A 52 0.18 13.01 3.94
CA LYS A 52 -0.07 13.72 5.20
C LYS A 52 -0.44 12.79 6.33
N LYS A 53 -1.33 11.83 6.06
CA LYS A 53 -1.75 10.86 7.07
C LYS A 53 -0.62 9.90 7.43
N ALA A 54 0.12 9.42 6.43
CA ALA A 54 1.24 8.52 6.66
C ALA A 54 2.33 9.22 7.49
N TYR A 55 2.61 10.48 7.19
CA TYR A 55 3.58 11.27 7.97
C TYR A 55 3.12 11.42 9.42
N PHE A 56 1.85 11.75 9.63
CA PHE A 56 1.31 11.91 10.98
C PHE A 56 1.47 10.64 11.81
N TYR A 57 1.19 9.48 11.22
CA TYR A 57 1.29 8.19 11.90
C TYR A 57 2.65 7.52 11.74
N GLN A 58 3.59 8.20 11.08
CA GLN A 58 4.96 7.73 10.86
C GLN A 58 5.04 6.40 10.14
N VAL A 59 4.24 6.25 9.08
CA VAL A 59 4.24 5.07 8.23
C VAL A 59 4.98 5.40 6.94
N PRO A 60 5.99 4.60 6.55
CA PRO A 60 6.71 4.86 5.31
C PRO A 60 5.86 4.58 4.08
N ILE A 61 6.15 5.31 3.00
CA ILE A 61 5.49 5.17 1.71
C ILE A 61 6.50 4.70 0.67
N ILE A 62 6.11 3.72 -0.14
CA ILE A 62 6.84 3.34 -1.35
C ILE A 62 6.04 3.83 -2.55
N ASN A 63 6.67 4.68 -3.38
CA ASN A 63 6.06 5.28 -4.57
C ASN A 63 6.95 4.98 -5.79
N LYS A 64 7.10 3.70 -6.08
CA LYS A 64 7.98 3.21 -7.16
C LYS A 64 7.25 2.45 -8.24
N TYR A 65 6.05 1.98 -7.99
CA TYR A 65 5.34 1.07 -8.88
C TYR A 65 4.08 1.73 -9.40
N SER A 66 3.73 1.45 -10.67
CA SER A 66 2.52 1.98 -11.30
C SER A 66 1.27 1.25 -10.80
N THR A 67 0.11 1.83 -11.10
CA THR A 67 -1.18 1.17 -10.86
C THR A 67 -1.20 -0.22 -11.52
N GLU A 68 -0.71 -0.30 -12.76
CA GLU A 68 -0.67 -1.57 -13.50
C GLU A 68 0.17 -2.61 -12.77
N GLU A 69 1.36 -2.23 -12.32
CA GLU A 69 2.26 -3.15 -11.63
C GLU A 69 1.68 -3.63 -10.29
N LEU A 70 1.13 -2.71 -9.50
CA LEU A 70 0.54 -3.05 -8.22
C LEU A 70 -0.70 -3.93 -8.41
N SER A 71 -1.56 -3.57 -9.35
CA SER A 71 -2.80 -4.30 -9.61
C SER A 71 -2.49 -5.72 -10.06
N LYS A 72 -1.52 -5.88 -10.95
CA LYS A 72 -1.11 -7.20 -11.45
C LYS A 72 -0.51 -8.05 -10.32
N ALA A 73 0.31 -7.45 -9.48
CA ALA A 73 0.94 -8.17 -8.37
C ALA A 73 -0.09 -8.73 -7.40
N LEU A 74 -1.16 -7.98 -7.15
CA LEU A 74 -2.23 -8.41 -6.25
C LEU A 74 -3.31 -9.25 -6.92
N GLY A 75 -3.34 -9.30 -8.25
CA GLY A 75 -4.42 -9.99 -8.96
C GLY A 75 -5.74 -9.24 -8.87
N ILE A 76 -5.69 -7.93 -8.79
CA ILE A 76 -6.86 -7.03 -8.71
C ILE A 76 -6.92 -6.23 -9.99
N GLU A 77 -8.11 -5.89 -10.46
CA GLU A 77 -8.27 -5.15 -11.71
C GLU A 77 -7.62 -3.77 -11.67
N VAL A 78 -7.90 -2.98 -10.64
CA VAL A 78 -7.29 -1.64 -10.45
C VAL A 78 -7.08 -1.38 -8.96
N ILE A 79 -5.84 -1.08 -8.58
CA ILE A 79 -5.53 -0.65 -7.21
C ILE A 79 -4.37 0.35 -7.24
N LYS A 80 -4.50 1.45 -6.53
CA LYS A 80 -3.49 2.51 -6.48
C LYS A 80 -2.87 2.69 -5.10
N ILE A 81 -3.58 2.28 -4.04
CA ILE A 81 -3.14 2.46 -2.66
C ILE A 81 -3.27 1.12 -1.93
N ILE A 82 -2.17 0.69 -1.31
CA ILE A 82 -2.13 -0.58 -0.58
C ILE A 82 -1.43 -0.34 0.76
N GLY A 83 -2.09 -0.71 1.85
CA GLY A 83 -1.47 -0.73 3.16
C GLY A 83 -1.06 -2.15 3.52
N ILE A 84 0.09 -2.31 4.12
CA ILE A 84 0.59 -3.59 4.61
C ILE A 84 0.49 -3.61 6.14
N SER A 85 -0.22 -4.58 6.68
CA SER A 85 -0.47 -4.66 8.11
C SER A 85 0.47 -5.60 8.86
N ASP A 86 1.28 -6.37 8.15
CA ASP A 86 2.20 -7.33 8.77
C ASP A 86 3.63 -6.82 8.68
N LEU A 87 4.31 -6.74 9.83
CA LEU A 87 5.66 -6.22 9.91
C LEU A 87 6.67 -7.07 9.12
N GLY A 88 6.47 -8.37 9.08
CA GLY A 88 7.33 -9.28 8.32
C GLY A 88 7.29 -8.97 6.83
N PHE A 89 6.10 -8.78 6.27
CA PHE A 89 5.97 -8.39 4.86
C PHE A 89 6.49 -6.97 4.61
N ALA A 90 6.26 -6.05 5.57
CA ALA A 90 6.71 -4.67 5.41
C ALA A 90 8.23 -4.54 5.39
N LYS A 91 8.94 -5.42 6.10
CA LYS A 91 10.41 -5.40 6.16
C LYS A 91 11.07 -6.15 5.02
N ALA A 92 10.35 -7.00 4.38
CA ALA A 92 10.88 -7.78 3.27
C ALA A 92 11.00 -6.95 2.01
#